data_1469211bf2ac5f0cdfab3962b8f44514
#
_entry.id   1469211bf2ac5f0cdfab3962b8f44514
#
_cell.length_a   1.000
_cell.length_b   1.000
_cell.length_c   1.000
_cell.angle_alpha   90.00
_cell.angle_beta   90.00
_cell.angle_gamma   90.00
#
_symmetry.space_group_name_H-M   'P 1'
#
loop_
_entity.id
_entity.type
_entity.pdbx_description
1 polymer ?
#
loop_
_entity_poly.entity_id
_entity_poly.type
_entity_poly.pdbx_seq_one_letter_code
_entity_poly.pdbx_strand_id
1 'polypeptide(L)'
;NSELGLSVFVDTCFWGYADSLLKIINDKYNITRIESDGEKIYSHKKANYASSHVHMMLATSINKMMMNCECVIFINSNNSVIKSDYSEETSSPWIYLEICLANSMKQMIPKRFDEFKRFDESFARRESNELSIKYKLEFNDFIKINKCDLLLWKKECSVTNEHPLNVLYKRFGII
;
A
#
# COMPACT_ATOMS: atom_id res chain seq x y z
N ASN A 1 -5.96 9.77 15.59
CA ASN A 1 -7.38 10.18 15.47
C ASN A 1 -7.43 11.38 14.56
N SER A 2 -8.10 11.25 13.44
CA SER A 2 -8.20 12.32 12.46
C SER A 2 -9.21 13.37 12.93
N GLU A 3 -9.00 14.62 12.54
CA GLU A 3 -9.96 15.71 12.77
C GLU A 3 -11.32 15.44 12.12
N LEU A 4 -11.37 14.51 11.18
CA LEU A 4 -12.58 14.08 10.48
C LEU A 4 -13.25 12.86 11.13
N GLY A 5 -12.75 12.34 12.25
CA GLY A 5 -13.29 11.14 12.90
C GLY A 5 -13.08 9.84 12.11
N LEU A 6 -12.21 9.85 11.08
CA LEU A 6 -11.88 8.66 10.31
C LEU A 6 -10.85 7.80 11.04
N SER A 7 -11.01 6.49 10.98
CA SER A 7 -9.98 5.53 11.38
C SER A 7 -8.97 5.40 10.24
N VAL A 8 -7.71 5.74 10.53
CA VAL A 8 -6.64 5.74 9.53
C VAL A 8 -5.59 4.72 9.91
N PHE A 9 -5.26 3.84 8.96
CA PHE A 9 -4.13 2.94 9.04
C PHE A 9 -2.96 3.51 8.21
N VAL A 10 -1.77 3.50 8.80
CA VAL A 10 -0.53 3.87 8.13
C VAL A 10 0.44 2.70 8.35
N ASP A 11 0.85 2.03 7.28
CA ASP A 11 1.62 0.78 7.32
C ASP A 11 2.92 0.91 8.12
N THR A 12 3.71 1.93 7.86
CA THR A 12 4.98 2.20 8.54
C THR A 12 4.85 2.41 10.05
N CYS A 13 3.67 2.83 10.52
CA CYS A 13 3.38 2.99 11.95
C CYS A 13 3.09 1.66 12.65
N PHE A 14 2.65 0.64 11.92
CA PHE A 14 2.23 -0.63 12.49
C PHE A 14 3.27 -1.74 12.35
N TRP A 15 3.90 -1.84 11.18
CA TRP A 15 4.77 -2.99 10.87
C TRP A 15 6.25 -2.71 11.13
N GLY A 16 6.63 -1.44 11.24
CA GLY A 16 8.04 -1.07 11.18
C GLY A 16 8.65 -1.46 9.83
N TYR A 17 9.95 -1.63 9.83
CA TYR A 17 10.67 -2.07 8.63
C TYR A 17 10.82 -3.58 8.62
N ALA A 18 10.54 -4.23 7.50
CA ALA A 18 10.74 -5.66 7.29
C ALA A 18 12.16 -6.12 7.64
N ASP A 19 13.16 -5.29 7.33
CA ASP A 19 14.57 -5.55 7.65
C ASP A 19 14.82 -5.61 9.16
N SER A 20 14.14 -4.80 9.95
CA SER A 20 14.26 -4.84 11.42
C SER A 20 13.73 -6.16 11.98
N LEU A 21 12.59 -6.63 11.46
CA LEU A 21 12.01 -7.92 11.84
C LEU A 21 12.91 -9.08 11.41
N LEU A 22 13.43 -9.02 10.18
CA LEU A 22 14.39 -10.01 9.66
C LEU A 22 15.65 -10.06 10.50
N LYS A 23 16.18 -8.90 10.91
CA LYS A 23 17.35 -8.82 11.79
C LYS A 23 17.10 -9.52 13.13
N ILE A 24 15.95 -9.26 13.76
CA ILE A 24 15.56 -9.90 15.03
C ILE A 24 15.49 -11.43 14.87
N ILE A 25 14.88 -11.92 13.78
CA ILE A 25 14.77 -13.36 13.52
C ILE A 25 16.14 -13.97 13.24
N ASN A 26 16.96 -13.32 12.42
CA ASN A 26 18.29 -13.78 12.09
C ASN A 26 19.20 -13.84 13.34
N ASP A 27 19.15 -12.81 14.16
CA ASP A 27 19.90 -12.75 15.42
C ASP A 27 19.50 -13.84 16.41
N LYS A 28 18.23 -14.24 16.40
CA LYS A 28 17.72 -15.24 17.34
C LYS A 28 17.92 -16.69 16.88
N TYR A 29 17.80 -16.94 15.58
CA TYR A 29 17.65 -18.32 15.09
C TYR A 29 18.67 -18.74 14.01
N ASN A 30 19.34 -17.79 13.38
CA ASN A 30 20.10 -18.05 12.16
C ASN A 30 21.61 -17.83 12.31
N ILE A 31 22.10 -17.43 13.50
CA ILE A 31 23.53 -17.27 13.76
C ILE A 31 24.19 -18.63 13.66
N THR A 32 25.28 -18.70 12.87
CA THR A 32 26.16 -19.88 12.72
C THR A 32 27.45 -19.70 13.51
N ARG A 33 28.01 -18.48 13.51
CA ARG A 33 29.24 -18.12 14.18
C ARG A 33 29.24 -16.62 14.53
N ILE A 34 29.96 -16.29 15.58
CA ILE A 34 30.30 -14.89 15.94
C ILE A 34 31.80 -14.76 15.78
N GLU A 35 32.25 -13.79 14.99
CA GLU A 35 33.67 -13.52 14.79
C GLU A 35 34.30 -12.80 15.99
N SER A 36 35.62 -12.71 16.03
CA SER A 36 36.36 -12.11 17.15
C SER A 36 36.11 -10.61 17.32
N ASP A 37 35.67 -9.94 16.28
CA ASP A 37 35.26 -8.53 16.26
C ASP A 37 33.77 -8.32 16.63
N GLY A 38 33.03 -9.39 16.91
CA GLY A 38 31.63 -9.38 17.27
C GLY A 38 30.67 -9.44 16.06
N GLU A 39 31.20 -9.58 14.84
CA GLU A 39 30.37 -9.73 13.65
C GLU A 39 29.67 -11.09 13.65
N LYS A 40 28.36 -11.06 13.37
CA LYS A 40 27.50 -12.26 13.34
C LYS A 40 27.40 -12.83 11.94
N ILE A 41 27.80 -14.07 11.78
CA ILE A 41 27.64 -14.80 10.52
C ILE A 41 26.35 -15.62 10.59
N TYR A 42 25.47 -15.41 9.60
CA TYR A 42 24.21 -16.13 9.50
C TYR A 42 24.26 -17.27 8.49
N SER A 43 23.50 -18.33 8.74
CA SER A 43 23.26 -19.36 7.75
C SER A 43 22.46 -18.81 6.57
N HIS A 44 23.06 -18.78 5.38
CA HIS A 44 22.43 -18.28 4.16
C HIS A 44 21.07 -18.96 3.88
N LYS A 45 21.02 -20.29 4.02
CA LYS A 45 19.80 -21.08 3.81
C LYS A 45 18.69 -20.69 4.80
N LYS A 46 19.04 -20.54 6.08
CA LYS A 46 18.05 -20.17 7.11
C LYS A 46 17.61 -18.71 6.97
N ALA A 47 18.53 -17.81 6.62
CA ALA A 47 18.22 -16.40 6.40
C ALA A 47 17.29 -16.22 5.20
N ASN A 48 17.52 -16.90 4.09
CA ASN A 48 16.63 -16.88 2.92
C ASN A 48 15.25 -17.46 3.26
N TYR A 49 15.19 -18.53 4.02
CA TYR A 49 13.92 -19.11 4.49
C TYR A 49 13.15 -18.12 5.36
N ALA A 50 13.80 -17.50 6.34
CA ALA A 50 13.20 -16.48 7.19
C ALA A 50 12.69 -15.28 6.37
N SER A 51 13.50 -14.81 5.41
CA SER A 51 13.12 -13.72 4.50
C SER A 51 11.86 -14.04 3.73
N SER A 52 11.76 -15.22 3.13
CA SER A 52 10.57 -15.63 2.36
C SER A 52 9.31 -15.65 3.23
N HIS A 53 9.41 -16.16 4.46
CA HIS A 53 8.27 -16.20 5.38
C HIS A 53 7.86 -14.82 5.85
N VAL A 54 8.80 -13.94 6.22
CA VAL A 54 8.50 -12.58 6.67
C VAL A 54 7.81 -11.79 5.55
N HIS A 55 8.35 -11.85 4.32
CA HIS A 55 7.73 -11.15 3.20
C HIS A 55 6.32 -11.67 2.89
N MET A 56 6.11 -12.98 2.91
CA MET A 56 4.78 -13.56 2.71
C MET A 56 3.79 -13.14 3.80
N MET A 57 4.21 -13.16 5.07
CA MET A 57 3.36 -12.75 6.19
C MET A 57 2.97 -11.27 6.07
N LEU A 58 3.92 -10.39 5.76
CA LEU A 58 3.67 -8.97 5.59
C LEU A 58 2.74 -8.72 4.38
N ALA A 59 3.02 -9.32 3.24
CA ALA A 59 2.17 -9.20 2.05
C ALA A 59 0.73 -9.66 2.32
N THR A 60 0.56 -10.78 3.03
CA THR A 60 -0.76 -11.29 3.42
C THR A 60 -1.46 -10.33 4.39
N SER A 61 -0.71 -9.75 5.31
CA SER A 61 -1.26 -8.81 6.30
C SER A 61 -1.69 -7.50 5.66
N ILE A 62 -0.88 -6.95 4.73
CA ILE A 62 -1.23 -5.76 3.95
C ILE A 62 -2.49 -6.02 3.13
N ASN A 63 -2.56 -7.16 2.43
CA ASN A 63 -3.77 -7.53 1.67
C ASN A 63 -5.02 -7.58 2.55
N LYS A 64 -4.96 -8.27 3.69
CA LYS A 64 -6.08 -8.33 4.63
C LYS A 64 -6.48 -6.95 5.17
N MET A 65 -5.50 -6.10 5.44
CA MET A 65 -5.75 -4.75 5.93
C MET A 65 -6.45 -3.92 4.85
N MET A 66 -5.92 -3.92 3.63
CA MET A 66 -6.49 -3.17 2.51
C MET A 66 -7.91 -3.63 2.19
N MET A 67 -8.21 -4.95 2.25
CA MET A 67 -9.57 -5.49 2.07
C MET A 67 -10.57 -4.98 3.13
N ASN A 68 -10.10 -4.53 4.29
CA ASN A 68 -10.95 -3.96 5.34
C ASN A 68 -11.01 -2.42 5.29
N CYS A 69 -10.26 -1.79 4.39
CA CYS A 69 -10.29 -0.35 4.19
C CYS A 69 -11.36 0.00 3.14
N GLU A 70 -12.10 1.06 3.40
CA GLU A 70 -13.07 1.59 2.45
C GLU A 70 -12.40 2.45 1.37
N CYS A 71 -11.30 3.10 1.72
CA CYS A 71 -10.56 3.99 0.84
C CYS A 71 -9.06 3.80 1.04
N VAL A 72 -8.32 3.75 -0.04
CA VAL A 72 -6.86 3.70 -0.05
C VAL A 72 -6.33 5.01 -0.63
N ILE A 73 -5.48 5.70 0.12
CA ILE A 73 -4.83 6.93 -0.33
C ILE A 73 -3.34 6.66 -0.47
N PHE A 74 -2.85 6.70 -1.70
CA PHE A 74 -1.43 6.58 -2.00
C PHE A 74 -0.78 7.97 -2.06
N ILE A 75 0.27 8.19 -1.26
CA ILE A 75 1.04 9.43 -1.27
C ILE A 75 2.19 9.31 -2.26
N ASN A 76 1.97 9.84 -3.46
CA ASN A 76 2.98 9.86 -4.50
C ASN A 76 4.02 10.94 -4.22
N SER A 77 5.23 10.53 -3.82
CA SER A 77 6.37 11.40 -3.58
C SER A 77 7.55 11.02 -4.49
N ASN A 78 8.48 11.95 -4.71
CA ASN A 78 9.67 11.70 -5.52
C ASN A 78 10.59 10.60 -4.92
N ASN A 79 10.41 10.25 -3.64
CA ASN A 79 11.13 9.17 -2.99
C ASN A 79 10.47 7.80 -3.19
N SER A 80 9.16 7.79 -3.47
CA SER A 80 8.39 6.56 -3.64
C SER A 80 8.22 6.18 -5.11
N VAL A 81 8.15 7.17 -5.99
CA VAL A 81 7.91 6.96 -7.43
C VAL A 81 8.91 7.77 -8.25
N ILE A 82 9.59 7.08 -9.14
CA ILE A 82 10.48 7.68 -10.14
C ILE A 82 9.62 8.02 -11.36
N LYS A 83 9.61 9.29 -11.73
CA LYS A 83 8.89 9.76 -12.91
C LYS A 83 9.83 9.88 -14.09
N SER A 84 9.49 9.27 -15.20
CA SER A 84 10.08 9.49 -16.50
C SER A 84 9.02 10.05 -17.45
N ASP A 85 9.42 10.50 -18.65
CA ASP A 85 8.51 11.07 -19.64
C ASP A 85 7.44 10.06 -20.12
N TYR A 86 7.69 8.77 -19.90
CA TYR A 86 6.85 7.68 -20.44
C TYR A 86 6.31 6.71 -19.39
N SER A 87 6.80 6.78 -18.12
CA SER A 87 6.40 5.82 -17.09
C SER A 87 6.56 6.39 -15.68
N GLU A 88 5.73 5.90 -14.78
CA GLU A 88 5.90 6.03 -13.33
C GLU A 88 6.40 4.67 -12.82
N GLU A 89 7.57 4.65 -12.19
CA GLU A 89 8.24 3.42 -11.75
C GLU A 89 8.60 3.49 -10.27
N THR A 90 8.72 2.34 -9.63
CA THR A 90 9.27 2.25 -8.27
C THR A 90 10.31 1.15 -8.19
N SER A 91 11.33 1.37 -7.36
CA SER A 91 12.28 0.33 -6.96
C SER A 91 11.82 -0.44 -5.72
N SER A 92 10.74 -0.01 -5.07
CA SER A 92 10.20 -0.66 -3.89
C SER A 92 9.21 -1.76 -4.26
N PRO A 93 9.52 -3.04 -3.98
CA PRO A 93 8.58 -4.14 -4.21
C PRO A 93 7.31 -4.01 -3.35
N TRP A 94 7.38 -3.33 -2.23
CA TRP A 94 6.23 -3.09 -1.34
C TRP A 94 5.26 -2.11 -1.97
N ILE A 95 5.73 -0.97 -2.46
CA ILE A 95 4.90 0.02 -3.17
C ILE A 95 4.24 -0.61 -4.39
N TYR A 96 5.00 -1.41 -5.15
CA TYR A 96 4.46 -2.14 -6.29
C TYR A 96 3.33 -3.10 -5.87
N LEU A 97 3.56 -3.90 -4.81
CA LEU A 97 2.55 -4.83 -4.28
C LEU A 97 1.28 -4.08 -3.84
N GLU A 98 1.41 -2.98 -3.11
CA GLU A 98 0.26 -2.20 -2.62
C GLU A 98 -0.58 -1.64 -3.77
N ILE A 99 0.06 -1.12 -4.82
CA ILE A 99 -0.66 -0.61 -5.99
C ILE A 99 -1.31 -1.75 -6.77
N CYS A 100 -0.63 -2.89 -6.95
CA CYS A 100 -1.23 -4.07 -7.57
C CYS A 100 -2.44 -4.59 -6.78
N LEU A 101 -2.35 -4.62 -5.45
CA LEU A 101 -3.46 -5.01 -4.59
C LEU A 101 -4.62 -4.03 -4.71
N ALA A 102 -4.36 -2.72 -4.66
CA ALA A 102 -5.38 -1.70 -4.82
C ALA A 102 -6.12 -1.83 -6.16
N ASN A 103 -5.40 -2.01 -7.26
CA ASN A 103 -5.98 -2.20 -8.59
C ASN A 103 -6.76 -3.53 -8.73
N SER A 104 -6.41 -4.55 -7.95
CA SER A 104 -7.07 -5.86 -8.00
C SER A 104 -8.27 -5.98 -7.06
N MET A 105 -8.42 -5.04 -6.14
CA MET A 105 -9.56 -5.02 -5.22
C MET A 105 -10.82 -4.58 -5.95
N LYS A 106 -11.87 -5.40 -5.85
CA LYS A 106 -13.20 -4.98 -6.30
C LYS A 106 -13.65 -3.80 -5.45
N GLN A 107 -14.10 -2.74 -6.11
CA GLN A 107 -14.76 -1.64 -5.42
C GLN A 107 -15.98 -2.18 -4.69
N MET A 108 -15.93 -2.19 -3.38
CA MET A 108 -17.09 -2.55 -2.55
C MET A 108 -17.84 -1.28 -2.21
N ILE A 109 -19.09 -1.23 -2.64
CA ILE A 109 -19.98 -0.12 -2.25
C ILE A 109 -20.17 -0.22 -0.73
N PRO A 110 -19.86 0.84 0.03
CA PRO A 110 -20.08 0.83 1.46
C PRO A 110 -21.56 0.56 1.79
N LYS A 111 -21.82 -0.20 2.85
CA LYS A 111 -23.19 -0.60 3.24
C LYS A 111 -24.19 0.56 3.39
N ARG A 112 -23.68 1.78 3.66
CA ARG A 112 -24.50 2.99 3.72
C ARG A 112 -25.03 3.46 2.36
N PHE A 113 -24.63 2.82 1.25
CA PHE A 113 -25.08 3.08 -0.12
C PHE A 113 -25.80 1.89 -0.75
N ASP A 114 -26.38 0.99 0.04
CA ASP A 114 -27.04 -0.24 -0.47
C ASP A 114 -28.13 0.00 -1.53
N GLU A 115 -28.54 1.25 -1.76
CA GLU A 115 -29.55 1.63 -2.76
C GLU A 115 -28.98 1.85 -4.18
N PHE A 116 -27.64 1.85 -4.38
CA PHE A 116 -27.00 2.17 -5.65
C PHE A 116 -26.15 1.01 -6.18
N LYS A 117 -26.76 0.02 -6.83
CA LYS A 117 -26.03 -1.06 -7.51
C LYS A 117 -26.02 -0.87 -9.02
N ARG A 118 -24.84 -0.56 -9.60
CA ARG A 118 -24.50 -0.91 -11.00
C ARG A 118 -23.01 -1.16 -11.12
N PHE A 119 -22.66 -2.27 -11.76
CA PHE A 119 -21.30 -2.75 -11.98
C PHE A 119 -20.94 -2.69 -13.47
N ASP A 120 -19.68 -2.41 -13.76
CA ASP A 120 -19.05 -2.76 -15.03
C ASP A 120 -17.66 -3.36 -14.79
N GLU A 121 -17.34 -4.45 -15.50
CA GLU A 121 -16.09 -5.20 -15.36
C GLU A 121 -15.27 -5.15 -16.66
N SER A 122 -13.97 -4.86 -16.58
CA SER A 122 -13.03 -5.25 -17.64
C SER A 122 -11.58 -5.37 -17.13
N PHE A 123 -10.93 -6.47 -17.45
CA PHE A 123 -9.53 -6.76 -17.17
C PHE A 123 -8.74 -7.04 -18.44
N ALA A 124 -7.50 -6.58 -18.52
CA ALA A 124 -6.51 -7.02 -19.49
C ALA A 124 -5.11 -7.16 -18.89
N ARG A 125 -4.43 -8.30 -19.20
CA ARG A 125 -3.13 -8.74 -18.70
C ARG A 125 -2.09 -8.69 -19.81
N ARG A 126 -0.84 -8.27 -19.55
CA ARG A 126 0.32 -8.50 -20.42
C ARG A 126 1.62 -8.72 -19.65
N GLU A 127 2.41 -9.67 -20.14
CA GLU A 127 3.74 -10.08 -19.65
C GLU A 127 4.85 -9.48 -20.51
N SER A 128 6.03 -9.20 -19.94
CA SER A 128 7.32 -9.19 -20.66
C SER A 128 8.52 -9.29 -19.70
N ASN A 129 9.60 -9.92 -20.19
CA ASN A 129 10.82 -10.31 -19.50
C ASN A 129 11.91 -9.24 -19.60
N GLU A 130 12.59 -8.94 -18.49
CA GLU A 130 14.06 -8.85 -18.31
C GLU A 130 14.41 -8.31 -16.92
N LEU A 131 15.52 -8.82 -16.33
CA LEU A 131 15.83 -8.66 -14.92
C LEU A 131 16.58 -7.34 -14.62
N SER A 132 15.92 -6.23 -14.83
CA SER A 132 16.15 -4.99 -14.10
C SER A 132 14.84 -4.70 -13.39
N ILE A 133 14.81 -4.97 -12.08
CA ILE A 133 13.55 -4.91 -11.32
C ILE A 133 13.15 -3.45 -11.11
N LYS A 134 12.61 -2.85 -12.15
CA LYS A 134 11.81 -1.63 -12.09
C LYS A 134 10.36 -2.05 -12.29
N TYR A 135 9.55 -1.76 -11.31
CA TYR A 135 8.13 -2.03 -11.39
C TYR A 135 7.43 -0.83 -12.01
N LYS A 136 6.83 -1.03 -13.18
CA LYS A 136 5.94 -0.04 -13.77
C LYS A 136 4.67 0.03 -12.93
N LEU A 137 4.33 1.24 -12.49
CA LEU A 137 3.12 1.48 -11.73
C LEU A 137 1.97 1.83 -12.68
N GLU A 138 0.82 1.24 -12.45
CA GLU A 138 -0.41 1.53 -13.17
C GLU A 138 -1.39 2.21 -12.21
N PHE A 139 -1.66 3.49 -12.45
CA PHE A 139 -2.59 4.30 -11.64
C PHE A 139 -3.92 4.53 -12.35
N ASN A 140 -4.33 3.62 -13.23
CA ASN A 140 -5.50 3.80 -14.09
C ASN A 140 -6.79 4.01 -13.28
N ASP A 141 -6.90 3.33 -12.14
CA ASP A 141 -8.08 3.39 -11.27
C ASP A 141 -7.92 4.38 -10.10
N PHE A 142 -6.81 5.15 -10.10
CA PHE A 142 -6.55 6.13 -9.06
C PHE A 142 -6.99 7.53 -9.48
N ILE A 143 -7.76 8.19 -8.63
CA ILE A 143 -8.15 9.58 -8.80
C ILE A 143 -7.06 10.47 -8.22
N LYS A 144 -6.52 11.39 -9.03
CA LYS A 144 -5.49 12.34 -8.58
C LYS A 144 -6.11 13.43 -7.70
N ILE A 145 -5.62 13.54 -6.49
CA ILE A 145 -6.05 14.51 -5.49
C ILE A 145 -4.85 15.42 -5.18
N ASN A 146 -5.01 16.71 -5.24
CA ASN A 146 -3.99 17.68 -4.88
C ASN A 146 -4.23 18.27 -3.48
N LYS A 147 -3.28 19.06 -3.00
CA LYS A 147 -3.37 19.70 -1.67
C LYS A 147 -4.60 20.60 -1.52
N CYS A 148 -4.97 21.33 -2.57
CA CYS A 148 -6.15 22.20 -2.53
C CYS A 148 -7.43 21.38 -2.38
N ASP A 149 -7.52 20.23 -3.06
CA ASP A 149 -8.67 19.32 -2.94
C ASP A 149 -8.82 18.80 -1.50
N LEU A 150 -7.72 18.44 -0.85
CA LEU A 150 -7.75 17.99 0.56
C LEU A 150 -8.21 19.10 1.50
N LEU A 151 -7.77 20.34 1.28
CA LEU A 151 -8.20 21.48 2.09
C LEU A 151 -9.70 21.80 1.88
N LEU A 152 -10.18 21.74 0.65
CA LEU A 152 -11.60 21.93 0.33
C LEU A 152 -12.44 20.81 0.91
N TRP A 153 -12.01 19.56 0.77
CA TRP A 153 -12.67 18.41 1.39
C TRP A 153 -12.81 18.60 2.91
N LYS A 154 -11.72 18.97 3.60
CA LYS A 154 -11.75 19.27 5.03
C LYS A 154 -12.79 20.37 5.36
N LYS A 155 -12.82 21.45 4.59
CA LYS A 155 -13.77 22.54 4.76
C LYS A 155 -15.23 22.10 4.54
N GLU A 156 -15.48 21.33 3.50
CA GLU A 156 -16.81 20.78 3.21
C GLU A 156 -17.30 19.85 4.31
N CYS A 157 -16.41 18.97 4.84
CA CYS A 157 -16.75 18.13 5.98
C CYS A 157 -17.10 18.90 7.26
N SER A 158 -16.52 20.10 7.46
CA SER A 158 -16.86 20.93 8.63
C SER A 158 -18.21 21.60 8.57
N VAL A 159 -18.81 21.69 7.38
CA VAL A 159 -20.10 22.35 7.12
C VAL A 159 -21.24 21.34 6.98
N THR A 160 -20.93 20.13 6.58
CA THR A 160 -21.91 19.07 6.36
C THR A 160 -21.93 18.06 7.50
N ASN A 161 -23.10 17.49 7.76
CA ASN A 161 -23.25 16.41 8.75
C ASN A 161 -23.10 15.01 8.10
N GLU A 162 -22.56 14.98 6.86
CA GLU A 162 -22.35 13.74 6.13
C GLU A 162 -21.05 13.04 6.53
N HIS A 163 -20.99 11.74 6.27
CA HIS A 163 -19.76 10.99 6.46
C HIS A 163 -18.64 11.55 5.57
N PRO A 164 -17.43 11.82 6.10
CA PRO A 164 -16.36 12.49 5.35
C PRO A 164 -16.02 11.85 4.01
N LEU A 165 -15.97 10.50 3.93
CA LEU A 165 -15.73 9.83 2.67
C LEU A 165 -16.86 10.00 1.66
N ASN A 166 -18.12 10.19 2.09
CA ASN A 166 -19.22 10.50 1.18
C ASN A 166 -19.02 11.87 0.52
N VAL A 167 -18.59 12.85 1.31
CA VAL A 167 -18.25 14.19 0.80
C VAL A 167 -17.12 14.10 -0.23
N LEU A 168 -16.08 13.30 0.06
CA LEU A 168 -14.98 13.04 -0.86
C LEU A 168 -15.47 12.39 -2.17
N TYR A 169 -16.27 11.35 -2.07
CA TYR A 169 -16.78 10.60 -3.22
C TYR A 169 -17.67 11.44 -4.12
N LYS A 170 -18.58 12.23 -3.54
CA LYS A 170 -19.41 13.19 -4.30
C LYS A 170 -18.56 14.20 -5.02
N ARG A 171 -17.53 14.75 -4.35
CA ARG A 171 -16.62 15.74 -4.93
C ARG A 171 -15.91 15.21 -6.18
N PHE A 172 -15.54 13.95 -6.21
CA PHE A 172 -14.83 13.33 -7.34
C PHE A 172 -15.75 12.52 -8.28
N GLY A 173 -17.07 12.58 -8.09
CA GLY A 173 -18.04 11.92 -8.96
C GLY A 173 -17.96 10.39 -8.93
N ILE A 174 -17.58 9.82 -7.77
CA ILE A 174 -17.53 8.36 -7.55
C ILE A 174 -18.93 7.82 -7.28
N ILE A 175 -19.79 8.65 -6.67
CA ILE A 175 -21.20 8.38 -6.33
C ILE A 175 -22.05 9.58 -6.66
#